data_10db13a57b8486d39bfbd337dae5e611
#
_entry.id   10db13a57b8486d39bfbd337dae5e611
#
_cell.length_a   1.000
_cell.length_b   1.000
_cell.length_c   1.000
_cell.angle_alpha   90.00
_cell.angle_beta   90.00
_cell.angle_gamma   90.00
#
_symmetry.space_group_name_H-M   'P 1'
#
loop_
_entity.id
_entity.type
_entity.pdbx_description
1 polymer ?
#
loop_
_entity_poly.entity_id
_entity_poly.type
_entity_poly.pdbx_seq_one_letter_code
_entity_poly.pdbx_strand_id
1 'polypeptide(L)'
;MKVFIDTDIFVRNLRYRDDKNIIENDRFLDLVKEKELIGFTSIYNLLELCGILSFNLSAESLLHLYGGFKQRFQLRQILFGTFSDENLIININTAFAQIRKKMSFGDALIAACVEYHGDLIEGFVSWNVKHYEGKLNVDAFTPTALLKNFQPEVSS
;
A
#
# COMPACT_ATOMS: atom_id res chain seq x y z
N MET A 1 -8.15 2.91 12.75
CA MET A 1 -6.88 2.21 12.48
C MET A 1 -6.14 2.90 11.34
N LYS A 2 -4.83 3.06 11.46
CA LYS A 2 -3.95 3.63 10.44
C LYS A 2 -3.27 2.52 9.65
N VAL A 3 -3.55 2.44 8.36
CA VAL A 3 -3.08 1.32 7.53
C VAL A 3 -2.21 1.80 6.37
N PHE A 4 -1.12 1.09 6.10
CA PHE A 4 -0.36 1.23 4.88
C PHE A 4 -0.95 0.30 3.81
N ILE A 5 -1.15 0.82 2.62
CA ILE A 5 -1.83 0.14 1.53
C ILE A 5 -0.83 -0.18 0.42
N ASP A 6 -0.72 -1.45 0.09
CA ASP A 6 0.19 -1.95 -0.94
C ASP A 6 -0.32 -1.67 -2.36
N THR A 7 0.57 -1.72 -3.32
CA THR A 7 0.31 -1.47 -4.75
C THR A 7 -0.77 -2.37 -5.32
N ASP A 8 -0.80 -3.65 -4.94
CA ASP A 8 -1.70 -4.66 -5.48
C ASP A 8 -3.19 -4.33 -5.24
N ILE A 9 -3.50 -3.62 -4.16
CA ILE A 9 -4.84 -3.12 -3.84
C ILE A 9 -5.32 -2.13 -4.90
N PHE A 10 -4.47 -1.19 -5.28
CA PHE A 10 -4.79 -0.16 -6.28
C PHE A 10 -4.81 -0.74 -7.70
N VAL A 11 -3.87 -1.62 -8.02
CA VAL A 11 -3.83 -2.31 -9.31
C VAL A 11 -5.13 -3.09 -9.53
N ARG A 12 -5.60 -3.81 -8.52
CA ARG A 12 -6.83 -4.59 -8.57
C ARG A 12 -8.05 -3.70 -8.82
N ASN A 13 -8.18 -2.59 -8.08
CA ASN A 13 -9.26 -1.64 -8.26
C ASN A 13 -9.26 -0.99 -9.66
N LEU A 14 -8.09 -0.65 -10.20
CA LEU A 14 -7.96 0.11 -11.46
C LEU A 14 -7.96 -0.78 -12.71
N ARG A 15 -7.50 -2.03 -12.62
CA ARG A 15 -7.24 -2.88 -13.78
C ARG A 15 -7.99 -4.21 -13.78
N TYR A 16 -8.15 -4.86 -12.63
CA TYR A 16 -8.68 -6.23 -12.55
C TYR A 16 -10.09 -6.27 -12.00
N ARG A 17 -11.04 -5.67 -12.75
CA ARG A 17 -12.45 -5.56 -12.33
C ARG A 17 -13.19 -6.90 -12.26
N ASP A 18 -12.71 -7.93 -12.96
CA ASP A 18 -13.29 -9.28 -12.97
C ASP A 18 -12.61 -10.23 -11.97
N ASP A 19 -11.71 -9.71 -11.12
CA ASP A 19 -11.05 -10.50 -10.10
C ASP A 19 -12.04 -10.96 -9.03
N LYS A 20 -11.91 -12.21 -8.58
CA LYS A 20 -12.78 -12.80 -7.54
C LYS A 20 -12.80 -12.05 -6.21
N ASN A 21 -11.74 -11.31 -5.92
CA ASN A 21 -11.61 -10.55 -4.67
C ASN A 21 -11.93 -9.06 -4.86
N ILE A 22 -12.50 -8.66 -6.00
CA ILE A 22 -12.74 -7.24 -6.28
C ILE A 22 -13.73 -6.62 -5.30
N ILE A 23 -14.74 -7.37 -4.87
CA ILE A 23 -15.77 -6.90 -3.94
C ILE A 23 -15.14 -6.53 -2.59
N GLU A 24 -14.33 -7.41 -2.02
CA GLU A 24 -13.64 -7.16 -0.75
C GLU A 24 -12.59 -6.05 -0.89
N ASN A 25 -11.91 -5.99 -2.05
CA ASN A 25 -10.95 -4.93 -2.34
C ASN A 25 -11.61 -3.55 -2.39
N ASP A 26 -12.72 -3.44 -3.11
CA ASP A 26 -13.46 -2.18 -3.23
C ASP A 26 -14.08 -1.78 -1.88
N ARG A 27 -14.67 -2.73 -1.13
CA ARG A 27 -15.20 -2.47 0.21
C ARG A 27 -14.13 -1.97 1.18
N PHE A 28 -12.92 -2.55 1.13
CA PHE A 28 -11.79 -2.06 1.91
C PHE A 28 -11.43 -0.61 1.53
N LEU A 29 -11.36 -0.30 0.23
CA LEU A 29 -11.08 1.06 -0.24
C LEU A 29 -12.20 2.05 0.11
N ASP A 30 -13.44 1.58 0.20
CA ASP A 30 -14.55 2.42 0.63
C ASP A 30 -14.42 2.80 2.12
N LEU A 31 -14.01 1.89 3.01
CA LEU A 31 -13.69 2.22 4.41
C LEU A 31 -12.59 3.30 4.52
N VAL A 32 -11.63 3.29 3.60
CA VAL A 32 -10.59 4.34 3.54
C VAL A 32 -11.18 5.67 3.08
N LYS A 33 -12.02 5.67 2.05
CA LYS A 33 -12.71 6.88 1.53
C LYS A 33 -13.67 7.49 2.55
N GLU A 34 -14.36 6.66 3.31
CA GLU A 34 -15.30 7.04 4.38
C GLU A 34 -14.58 7.44 5.67
N LYS A 35 -13.24 7.33 5.70
CA LYS A 35 -12.37 7.66 6.83
C LYS A 35 -12.57 6.78 8.07
N GLU A 36 -13.18 5.64 7.93
CA GLU A 36 -13.21 4.60 8.97
C GLU A 36 -11.82 3.98 9.16
N LEU A 37 -11.06 3.90 8.05
CA LEU A 37 -9.64 3.61 8.03
C LEU A 37 -8.85 4.84 7.56
N ILE A 38 -7.69 5.06 8.15
CA ILE A 38 -6.77 6.11 7.71
C ILE A 38 -5.71 5.48 6.82
N GLY A 39 -5.84 5.67 5.50
CA GLY A 39 -4.97 5.06 4.50
C GLY A 39 -3.70 5.87 4.25
N PHE A 40 -2.57 5.17 4.22
CA PHE A 40 -1.27 5.64 3.77
C PHE A 40 -0.76 4.74 2.66
N THR A 41 0.10 5.26 1.81
CA THR A 41 0.91 4.49 0.87
C THR A 41 2.22 5.24 0.63
N SER A 42 3.15 4.68 -0.13
CA SER A 42 4.42 5.35 -0.43
C SER A 42 4.51 5.83 -1.88
N ILE A 43 5.47 6.72 -2.12
CA ILE A 43 5.84 7.12 -3.47
C ILE A 43 6.29 5.92 -4.31
N TYR A 44 6.92 4.92 -3.71
CA TYR A 44 7.34 3.70 -4.40
C TYR A 44 6.15 2.91 -4.91
N ASN A 45 5.07 2.77 -4.12
CA ASN A 45 3.83 2.14 -4.55
C ASN A 45 3.17 2.91 -5.71
N LEU A 46 3.15 4.24 -5.63
CA LEU A 46 2.59 5.07 -6.70
C LEU A 46 3.39 4.94 -8.00
N LEU A 47 4.71 4.94 -7.94
CA LEU A 47 5.56 4.76 -9.12
C LEU A 47 5.45 3.36 -9.69
N GLU A 48 5.39 2.32 -8.86
CA GLU A 48 5.16 0.94 -9.27
C GLU A 48 3.81 0.80 -9.97
N LEU A 49 2.74 1.35 -9.39
CA LEU A 49 1.41 1.39 -10.00
C LEU A 49 1.43 2.07 -11.36
N CYS A 50 2.05 3.25 -11.45
CA CYS A 50 2.20 3.96 -12.70
C CYS A 50 2.99 3.15 -13.73
N GLY A 51 4.05 2.45 -13.32
CA GLY A 51 4.82 1.56 -14.16
C GLY A 51 3.96 0.42 -14.73
N ILE A 52 3.17 -0.24 -13.88
CA ILE A 52 2.26 -1.32 -14.29
C ILE A 52 1.20 -0.81 -15.28
N LEU A 53 0.62 0.36 -15.03
CA LEU A 53 -0.47 0.91 -15.84
C LEU A 53 0.02 1.62 -17.10
N SER A 54 1.29 1.99 -17.20
CA SER A 54 1.87 2.68 -18.36
C SER A 54 1.74 1.91 -19.67
N PHE A 55 1.65 0.58 -19.59
CA PHE A 55 1.44 -0.28 -20.77
C PHE A 55 0.01 -0.20 -21.34
N ASN A 56 -0.94 0.36 -20.60
CA ASN A 56 -2.36 0.39 -20.98
C ASN A 56 -2.97 1.80 -20.98
N LEU A 57 -2.31 2.77 -20.36
CA LEU A 57 -2.78 4.16 -20.28
C LEU A 57 -1.96 5.07 -21.21
N SER A 58 -2.62 6.12 -21.72
CA SER A 58 -1.90 7.22 -22.38
C SER A 58 -1.05 7.98 -21.36
N ALA A 59 -0.02 8.69 -21.87
CA ALA A 59 0.83 9.54 -21.02
C ALA A 59 0.02 10.59 -20.24
N GLU A 60 -1.02 11.16 -20.87
CA GLU A 60 -1.91 12.13 -20.23
C GLU A 60 -2.74 11.49 -19.10
N SER A 61 -3.33 10.32 -19.36
CA SER A 61 -4.09 9.56 -18.35
C SER A 61 -3.21 9.17 -17.16
N LEU A 62 -1.96 8.79 -17.44
CA LEU A 62 -0.99 8.44 -16.41
C LEU A 62 -0.60 9.67 -15.56
N LEU A 63 -0.43 10.84 -16.18
CA LEU A 63 -0.16 12.09 -15.49
C LEU A 63 -1.33 12.49 -14.56
N HIS A 64 -2.57 12.36 -15.05
CA HIS A 64 -3.78 12.60 -14.25
C HIS A 64 -3.89 11.62 -13.06
N LEU A 65 -3.57 10.35 -13.27
CA LEU A 65 -3.55 9.36 -12.19
C LEU A 65 -2.51 9.75 -11.14
N TYR A 66 -1.28 10.05 -11.56
CA TYR A 66 -0.19 10.42 -10.65
C TYR A 66 -0.54 11.66 -9.83
N GLY A 67 -1.02 12.73 -10.46
CA GLY A 67 -1.36 13.98 -9.78
C GLY A 67 -2.61 13.91 -8.89
N GLY A 68 -3.60 13.10 -9.28
CA GLY A 68 -4.88 12.97 -8.57
C GLY A 68 -4.97 11.78 -7.61
N PHE A 69 -3.92 10.96 -7.50
CA PHE A 69 -3.96 9.67 -6.82
C PHE A 69 -4.41 9.76 -5.36
N LYS A 70 -3.78 10.64 -4.58
CA LYS A 70 -4.11 10.85 -3.17
C LYS A 70 -5.59 11.22 -2.97
N GLN A 71 -6.12 12.11 -3.82
CA GLN A 71 -7.51 12.55 -3.73
C GLN A 71 -8.47 11.45 -4.16
N ARG A 72 -8.14 10.72 -5.21
CA ARG A 72 -8.96 9.61 -5.74
C ARG A 72 -9.25 8.55 -4.68
N PHE A 73 -8.25 8.19 -3.90
CA PHE A 73 -8.35 7.15 -2.87
C PHE A 73 -8.53 7.71 -1.46
N GLN A 74 -8.67 9.04 -1.31
CA GLN A 74 -8.82 9.73 -0.02
C GLN A 74 -7.73 9.35 0.99
N LEU A 75 -6.50 9.14 0.50
CA LEU A 75 -5.37 8.80 1.35
C LEU A 75 -4.99 9.98 2.25
N ARG A 76 -4.63 9.69 3.48
CA ARG A 76 -4.12 10.71 4.40
C ARG A 76 -2.84 11.33 3.86
N GLN A 77 -1.91 10.48 3.42
CA GLN A 77 -0.62 10.91 2.92
C GLN A 77 0.00 9.86 2.01
N ILE A 78 0.77 10.31 1.01
CA ILE A 78 1.75 9.51 0.30
C ILE A 78 3.08 9.74 1.03
N LEU A 79 3.66 8.67 1.56
CA LEU A 79 4.90 8.72 2.33
C LEU A 79 6.09 8.77 1.37
N PHE A 80 7.01 9.65 1.69
CA PHE A 80 8.28 9.78 0.97
C PHE A 80 9.41 9.29 1.88
N GLY A 81 10.46 8.73 1.29
CA GLY A 81 11.75 8.71 1.95
C GLY A 81 12.22 10.15 2.18
N THR A 82 12.85 10.44 3.29
CA THR A 82 13.39 11.78 3.56
C THR A 82 14.55 12.10 2.63
N PHE A 83 14.62 13.35 2.18
CA PHE A 83 15.59 13.84 1.20
C PHE A 83 16.92 14.33 1.78
N SER A 84 17.25 14.08 3.06
CA SER A 84 18.60 14.33 3.55
C SER A 84 19.51 13.16 3.21
N ASP A 85 20.77 13.41 2.88
CA ASP A 85 21.73 12.39 2.48
C ASP A 85 21.87 11.28 3.53
N GLU A 86 21.83 11.62 4.82
CA GLU A 86 21.86 10.65 5.92
C GLU A 86 20.64 9.73 5.90
N ASN A 87 19.45 10.27 5.68
CA ASN A 87 18.21 9.49 5.64
C ASN A 87 18.11 8.63 4.37
N LEU A 88 18.67 9.10 3.26
CA LEU A 88 18.77 8.30 2.04
C LEU A 88 19.64 7.06 2.26
N ILE A 89 20.78 7.22 2.91
CA ILE A 89 21.69 6.12 3.24
C ILE A 89 21.02 5.12 4.18
N ILE A 90 20.31 5.59 5.20
CA ILE A 90 19.56 4.72 6.12
C ILE A 90 18.50 3.92 5.36
N ASN A 91 17.73 4.58 4.47
CA ASN A 91 16.70 3.91 3.66
C ASN A 91 17.29 2.87 2.71
N ILE A 92 18.44 3.15 2.09
CA ILE A 92 19.14 2.20 1.23
C ILE A 92 19.65 0.99 2.04
N ASN A 93 20.24 1.21 3.21
CA ASN A 93 20.68 0.14 4.07
C ASN A 93 19.52 -0.72 4.58
N THR A 94 18.40 -0.10 4.94
CA THR A 94 17.18 -0.81 5.34
C THR A 94 16.61 -1.61 4.18
N ALA A 95 16.54 -1.05 2.98
CA ALA A 95 16.11 -1.77 1.79
C ALA A 95 17.04 -2.96 1.48
N PHE A 96 18.36 -2.80 1.59
CA PHE A 96 19.31 -3.88 1.42
C PHE A 96 19.13 -4.99 2.49
N ALA A 97 18.84 -4.62 3.73
CA ALA A 97 18.51 -5.59 4.78
C ALA A 97 17.24 -6.40 4.44
N GLN A 98 16.23 -5.79 3.83
CA GLN A 98 15.03 -6.48 3.36
C GLN A 98 15.33 -7.40 2.16
N ILE A 99 16.19 -6.97 1.21
CA ILE A 99 16.65 -7.83 0.10
C ILE A 99 17.35 -9.09 0.65
N ARG A 100 18.14 -8.98 1.73
CA ARG A 100 18.75 -10.13 2.39
C ARG A 100 17.72 -11.10 2.98
N LYS A 101 16.51 -10.63 3.30
CA LYS A 101 15.36 -11.46 3.71
C LYS A 101 14.59 -12.02 2.50
N LYS A 102 15.20 -12.01 1.30
CA LYS A 102 14.64 -12.50 0.04
C LYS A 102 13.40 -11.74 -0.43
N MET A 103 13.40 -10.42 -0.26
CA MET A 103 12.40 -9.54 -0.88
C MET A 103 12.91 -9.07 -2.26
N SER A 104 11.96 -8.85 -3.18
CA SER A 104 12.26 -8.17 -4.44
C SER A 104 12.69 -6.72 -4.19
N PHE A 105 13.30 -6.07 -5.16
CA PHE A 105 13.75 -4.69 -5.01
C PHE A 105 12.58 -3.74 -4.68
N GLY A 106 11.45 -3.87 -5.38
CA GLY A 106 10.25 -3.05 -5.13
C GLY A 106 9.68 -3.28 -3.73
N ASP A 107 9.45 -4.54 -3.36
CA ASP A 107 8.95 -4.90 -2.03
C ASP A 107 9.89 -4.42 -0.92
N ALA A 108 11.21 -4.48 -1.14
CA ALA A 108 12.21 -4.03 -0.18
C ALA A 108 12.17 -2.52 0.07
N LEU A 109 11.95 -1.71 -0.98
CA LEU A 109 11.75 -0.26 -0.86
C LEU A 109 10.47 0.08 -0.11
N ILE A 110 9.39 -0.63 -0.40
CA ILE A 110 8.10 -0.48 0.29
C ILE A 110 8.26 -0.86 1.77
N ALA A 111 8.86 -2.00 2.07
CA ALA A 111 9.11 -2.46 3.43
C ALA A 111 10.00 -1.50 4.21
N ALA A 112 11.05 -0.94 3.59
CA ALA A 112 11.90 0.07 4.20
C ALA A 112 11.14 1.36 4.54
N CYS A 113 10.21 1.78 3.66
CA CYS A 113 9.34 2.92 3.91
C CYS A 113 8.38 2.67 5.08
N VAL A 114 7.77 1.47 5.15
CA VAL A 114 6.92 1.05 6.27
C VAL A 114 7.69 1.06 7.59
N GLU A 115 8.91 0.49 7.60
CA GLU A 115 9.76 0.42 8.78
C GLU A 115 10.15 1.82 9.27
N TYR A 116 10.50 2.72 8.35
CA TYR A 116 10.85 4.11 8.67
C TYR A 116 9.68 4.89 9.30
N HIS A 117 8.45 4.60 8.89
CA HIS A 117 7.22 5.25 9.38
C HIS A 117 6.44 4.38 10.38
N GLY A 118 7.10 3.40 11.01
CA GLY A 118 6.44 2.42 11.88
C GLY A 118 5.61 3.01 13.02
N ASP A 119 6.01 4.17 13.56
CA ASP A 119 5.23 4.86 14.61
C ASP A 119 3.92 5.47 14.08
N LEU A 120 3.79 5.64 12.78
CA LEU A 120 2.60 6.20 12.12
C LEU A 120 1.62 5.14 11.68
N ILE A 121 2.05 3.89 11.47
CA ILE A 121 1.32 2.82 10.80
C ILE A 121 1.01 1.71 11.81
N GLU A 122 -0.25 1.30 11.90
CA GLU A 122 -0.72 0.24 12.79
C GLU A 122 -0.89 -1.11 12.07
N GLY A 123 -0.90 -1.10 10.74
CA GLY A 123 -1.04 -2.33 9.93
C GLY A 123 -0.70 -2.11 8.47
N PHE A 124 -0.34 -3.18 7.78
CA PHE A 124 -0.04 -3.25 6.35
C PHE A 124 -1.09 -4.07 5.63
N VAL A 125 -1.64 -3.58 4.53
CA VAL A 125 -2.70 -4.26 3.78
C VAL A 125 -2.25 -4.58 2.37
N SER A 126 -2.25 -5.87 2.04
CA SER A 126 -1.88 -6.41 0.74
C SER A 126 -2.64 -7.72 0.47
N TRP A 127 -2.91 -8.04 -0.79
CA TRP A 127 -3.36 -9.39 -1.16
C TRP A 127 -2.24 -10.42 -1.08
N ASN A 128 -1.00 -9.95 -1.11
CA ASN A 128 0.21 -10.76 -1.13
C ASN A 128 0.94 -10.78 0.23
N VAL A 129 0.17 -10.83 1.33
CA VAL A 129 0.70 -10.76 2.71
C VAL A 129 1.84 -11.75 2.99
N LYS A 130 1.84 -12.91 2.34
CA LYS A 130 2.89 -13.93 2.52
C LYS A 130 4.28 -13.43 2.18
N HIS A 131 4.41 -12.48 1.25
CA HIS A 131 5.70 -11.87 0.91
C HIS A 131 6.26 -11.00 2.03
N TYR A 132 5.39 -10.48 2.90
CA TYR A 132 5.71 -9.54 3.96
C TYR A 132 5.69 -10.16 5.36
N GLU A 133 5.13 -11.35 5.50
CA GLU A 133 4.96 -12.04 6.78
C GLU A 133 6.32 -12.25 7.48
N GLY A 134 6.42 -11.79 8.73
CA GLY A 134 7.64 -11.85 9.53
C GLY A 134 8.79 -10.93 9.03
N LYS A 135 8.53 -10.04 8.08
CA LYS A 135 9.54 -9.13 7.53
C LYS A 135 9.27 -7.66 7.85
N LEU A 136 8.04 -7.31 8.19
CA LEU A 136 7.64 -5.97 8.63
C LEU A 136 7.61 -5.88 10.15
N ASN A 137 7.73 -4.67 10.66
CA ASN A 137 7.54 -4.32 12.08
C ASN A 137 6.08 -4.04 12.46
N VAL A 138 5.15 -4.23 11.55
CA VAL A 138 3.69 -4.12 11.74
C VAL A 138 3.00 -5.37 11.21
N ASP A 139 1.80 -5.65 11.71
CA ASP A 139 1.01 -6.78 11.24
C ASP A 139 0.53 -6.57 9.80
N ALA A 140 0.57 -7.63 9.00
CA ALA A 140 0.12 -7.64 7.62
C ALA A 140 -1.22 -8.35 7.49
N PHE A 141 -2.18 -7.72 6.79
CA PHE A 141 -3.54 -8.21 6.60
C PHE A 141 -3.91 -8.27 5.12
N THR A 142 -4.71 -9.26 4.75
CA THR A 142 -5.49 -9.13 3.51
C THR A 142 -6.70 -8.22 3.74
N PRO A 143 -7.26 -7.58 2.69
CA PRO A 143 -8.52 -6.85 2.81
C PRO A 143 -9.62 -7.69 3.48
N THR A 144 -9.78 -8.94 3.07
CA THR A 144 -10.78 -9.86 3.66
C THR A 144 -10.55 -10.08 5.17
N ALA A 145 -9.29 -10.25 5.59
CA ALA A 145 -8.99 -10.45 7.01
C ALA A 145 -9.29 -9.19 7.83
N LEU A 146 -8.94 -8.02 7.28
CA LEU A 146 -9.19 -6.75 7.96
C LEU A 146 -10.69 -6.43 8.05
N LEU A 147 -11.44 -6.67 6.97
CA LEU A 147 -12.89 -6.42 6.93
C LEU A 147 -13.70 -7.21 7.98
N LYS A 148 -13.21 -8.38 8.41
CA LYS A 148 -13.85 -9.15 9.47
C LYS A 148 -13.91 -8.38 10.79
N ASN A 149 -12.95 -7.51 11.05
CA ASN A 149 -12.89 -6.70 12.27
C ASN A 149 -13.87 -5.51 12.22
N PHE A 150 -14.44 -5.21 11.04
CA PHE A 150 -15.41 -4.13 10.81
C PHE A 150 -16.83 -4.65 10.54
N GLN A 151 -17.07 -5.95 10.65
CA GLN A 151 -18.44 -6.47 10.63
C GLN A 151 -19.06 -6.21 12.00
N PRO A 152 -20.25 -5.58 12.08
CA PRO A 152 -21.00 -5.53 13.33
C PRO A 152 -21.22 -6.98 13.78
N GLU A 153 -20.94 -7.27 15.05
CA GLU A 153 -21.34 -8.54 15.65
C GLU A 153 -22.83 -8.71 15.36
N VAL A 154 -23.17 -9.66 14.52
CA VAL A 154 -24.56 -10.08 14.34
C VAL A 154 -24.94 -10.74 15.64
N SER A 155 -25.54 -9.95 16.53
CA SER A 155 -26.14 -10.44 17.77
C SER A 155 -27.18 -11.48 17.39
N SER A 156 -26.85 -12.75 17.60
CA SER A 156 -27.73 -13.89 17.51
C SER A 156 -28.73 -13.89 18.65
#